data_8f62ee16cfaf1e011243fe67bce77445
#
_entry.id   8f62ee16cfaf1e011243fe67bce77445
#
_cell.length_a   1.000
_cell.length_b   1.000
_cell.length_c   1.000
_cell.angle_alpha   90.00
_cell.angle_beta   90.00
_cell.angle_gamma   90.00
#
_symmetry.space_group_name_H-M   'P 1'
#
loop_
_entity.id
_entity.type
_entity.pdbx_description
1 polymer ?
#
loop_
_entity_poly.entity_id
_entity_poly.type
_entity_poly.pdbx_seq_one_letter_code
_entity_poly.pdbx_strand_id
1 'polypeptide(L)'
;MDLLARREHGRVELSRKLRQRGAAEALIESELSRLAEEGLLDESRYLESYIASRARSGHGPSRIREELGQRGLSRDVVQTAIDQAEIDWNEQLRDIWARKFGVLPRDAKEQARQARFLAYRGYSHDQIGRLLRGRLDD
;
A
#
# COMPACT_ATOMS: atom_id res chain seq x y z
N MET A 1 3.97 -25.06 8.16
CA MET A 1 3.83 -23.81 7.41
C MET A 1 4.43 -22.67 8.19
N ASP A 2 5.24 -21.89 7.51
CA ASP A 2 5.92 -20.76 8.13
C ASP A 2 4.99 -19.55 8.15
N LEU A 3 4.74 -19.01 9.35
CA LEU A 3 3.90 -17.83 9.52
C LEU A 3 4.48 -16.59 8.86
N LEU A 4 5.82 -16.50 8.81
CA LEU A 4 6.48 -15.38 8.18
C LEU A 4 6.42 -15.43 6.67
N ALA A 5 6.30 -16.61 6.08
CA ALA A 5 6.16 -16.76 4.64
C ALA A 5 4.77 -16.33 4.15
N ARG A 6 3.82 -16.25 5.03
CA ARG A 6 2.46 -15.80 4.71
C ARG A 6 2.35 -14.31 5.01
N ARG A 7 2.58 -13.53 4.04
CA ARG A 7 2.70 -12.09 4.18
C ARG A 7 1.39 -11.36 4.46
N GLU A 8 0.27 -12.02 4.32
CA GLU A 8 -1.02 -11.49 4.74
C GLU A 8 -1.15 -11.39 6.26
N HIS A 9 -0.23 -12.01 7.00
CA HIS A 9 -0.20 -11.91 8.46
C HIS A 9 0.70 -10.75 8.89
N GLY A 10 0.14 -9.80 9.57
CA GLY A 10 0.93 -8.75 10.20
C GLY A 10 1.45 -9.22 11.56
N ARG A 11 2.23 -8.37 12.18
CA ARG A 11 2.81 -8.67 13.48
C ARG A 11 1.75 -8.93 14.55
N VAL A 12 0.63 -8.22 14.46
CA VAL A 12 -0.50 -8.41 15.38
C VAL A 12 -1.05 -9.82 15.27
N GLU A 13 -1.19 -10.33 14.07
CA GLU A 13 -1.68 -11.70 13.85
C GLU A 13 -0.70 -12.74 14.36
N LEU A 14 0.60 -12.53 14.19
CA LEU A 14 1.62 -13.44 14.71
C LEU A 14 1.54 -13.53 16.23
N SER A 15 1.40 -12.38 16.89
CA SER A 15 1.28 -12.33 18.33
C SER A 15 0.04 -13.09 18.80
N ARG A 16 -1.08 -12.87 18.16
CA ARG A 16 -2.34 -13.53 18.48
C ARG A 16 -2.25 -15.03 18.32
N LYS A 17 -1.64 -15.50 17.23
CA LYS A 17 -1.49 -16.94 16.98
C LYS A 17 -0.59 -17.61 17.99
N LEU A 18 0.47 -16.94 18.42
CA LEU A 18 1.34 -17.49 19.45
C LEU A 18 0.61 -17.62 20.78
N ARG A 19 -0.21 -16.65 21.13
CA ARG A 19 -1.01 -16.70 22.33
C ARG A 19 -2.05 -17.83 22.30
N GLN A 20 -2.65 -18.03 21.14
CA GLN A 20 -3.63 -19.10 20.95
C GLN A 20 -3.05 -20.49 21.14
N ARG A 21 -1.74 -20.64 21.00
CA ARG A 21 -1.06 -21.91 21.22
C ARG A 21 -0.74 -22.18 22.70
N GLY A 22 -1.18 -21.28 23.59
CA GLY A 22 -1.00 -21.46 25.01
C GLY A 22 0.43 -21.28 25.51
N ALA A 23 1.26 -20.56 24.76
CA ALA A 23 2.63 -20.29 25.19
C ALA A 23 2.64 -19.37 26.41
N ALA A 24 3.62 -19.55 27.30
CA ALA A 24 3.81 -18.68 28.45
C ALA A 24 4.21 -17.27 27.98
N GLU A 25 3.81 -16.25 28.74
CA GLU A 25 4.03 -14.86 28.35
C GLU A 25 5.52 -14.55 28.11
N ALA A 26 6.41 -15.03 29.01
CA ALA A 26 7.84 -14.82 28.84
C ALA A 26 8.35 -15.46 27.55
N LEU A 27 7.82 -16.63 27.22
CA LEU A 27 8.20 -17.35 26.02
C LEU A 27 7.69 -16.63 24.78
N ILE A 28 6.49 -16.07 24.87
CA ILE A 28 5.93 -15.26 23.78
C ILE A 28 6.81 -14.06 23.50
N GLU A 29 7.24 -13.34 24.54
CA GLU A 29 8.09 -12.18 24.38
C GLU A 29 9.44 -12.54 23.76
N SER A 30 10.05 -13.64 24.21
CA SER A 30 11.31 -14.11 23.67
C SER A 30 11.19 -14.48 22.19
N GLU A 31 10.12 -15.21 21.85
CA GLU A 31 9.87 -15.60 20.47
C GLU A 31 9.56 -14.40 19.59
N LEU A 32 8.79 -13.44 20.10
CA LEU A 32 8.47 -12.24 19.34
C LEU A 32 9.73 -11.41 19.06
N SER A 33 10.67 -11.36 20.01
CA SER A 33 11.93 -10.66 19.79
C SER A 33 12.74 -11.33 18.67
N ARG A 34 12.84 -12.65 18.71
CA ARG A 34 13.54 -13.41 17.68
C ARG A 34 12.84 -13.28 16.32
N LEU A 35 11.52 -13.42 16.30
CA LEU A 35 10.74 -13.29 15.08
C LEU A 35 10.80 -11.87 14.53
N ALA A 36 10.90 -10.88 15.42
CA ALA A 36 11.01 -9.50 14.98
C ALA A 36 12.33 -9.26 14.24
N GLU A 37 13.42 -9.83 14.70
CA GLU A 37 14.71 -9.71 14.02
C GLU A 37 14.69 -10.37 12.65
N GLU A 38 14.18 -11.59 12.58
CA GLU A 38 14.03 -12.31 11.32
C GLU A 38 12.96 -11.68 10.44
N GLY A 39 11.85 -11.32 11.06
CA GLY A 39 10.69 -10.79 10.38
C GLY A 39 10.88 -9.40 9.82
N LEU A 40 11.79 -8.59 10.38
CA LEU A 40 12.05 -7.25 9.84
C LEU A 40 12.56 -7.33 8.41
N LEU A 41 13.47 -8.26 8.13
CA LEU A 41 13.97 -8.44 6.77
C LEU A 41 12.89 -8.97 5.84
N ASP A 42 12.13 -9.96 6.31
CA ASP A 42 11.04 -10.55 5.54
C ASP A 42 9.90 -9.56 5.32
N GLU A 43 9.58 -8.78 6.35
CA GLU A 43 8.52 -7.77 6.26
C GLU A 43 8.92 -6.68 5.27
N SER A 44 10.17 -6.24 5.28
CA SER A 44 10.66 -5.25 4.32
C SER A 44 10.57 -5.76 2.89
N ARG A 45 10.96 -7.01 2.67
CA ARG A 45 10.85 -7.63 1.34
C ARG A 45 9.39 -7.74 0.89
N TYR A 46 8.53 -8.13 1.81
CA TYR A 46 7.12 -8.25 1.52
C TYR A 46 6.53 -6.91 1.12
N LEU A 47 6.83 -5.87 1.91
CA LEU A 47 6.34 -4.52 1.63
C LEU A 47 6.83 -4.03 0.27
N GLU A 48 8.11 -4.19 0.01
CA GLU A 48 8.69 -3.78 -1.26
C GLU A 48 8.02 -4.48 -2.45
N SER A 49 7.87 -5.79 -2.35
CA SER A 49 7.22 -6.59 -3.41
C SER A 49 5.75 -6.23 -3.57
N TYR A 50 5.05 -6.07 -2.45
CA TYR A 50 3.63 -5.75 -2.48
C TYR A 50 3.39 -4.40 -3.12
N ILE A 51 4.13 -3.38 -2.68
CA ILE A 51 3.99 -2.03 -3.21
C ILE A 51 4.30 -2.00 -4.71
N ALA A 52 5.40 -2.63 -5.11
CA ALA A 52 5.77 -2.67 -6.53
C ALA A 52 4.72 -3.38 -7.38
N SER A 53 4.20 -4.49 -6.89
CA SER A 53 3.19 -5.27 -7.60
C SER A 53 1.88 -4.49 -7.75
N ARG A 54 1.43 -3.86 -6.65
CA ARG A 54 0.19 -3.08 -6.69
C ARG A 54 0.32 -1.85 -7.56
N ALA A 55 1.48 -1.20 -7.51
CA ALA A 55 1.76 -0.06 -8.39
C ALA A 55 1.70 -0.47 -9.86
N ARG A 56 2.32 -1.59 -10.20
CA ARG A 56 2.27 -2.10 -11.58
C ARG A 56 0.85 -2.44 -12.02
N SER A 57 -0.01 -2.82 -11.08
CA SER A 57 -1.42 -3.10 -11.37
C SER A 57 -2.27 -1.84 -11.43
N GLY A 58 -1.67 -0.68 -11.26
CA GLY A 58 -2.37 0.60 -11.40
C GLY A 58 -2.99 1.14 -10.12
N HIS A 59 -2.55 0.67 -8.96
CA HIS A 59 -3.07 1.16 -7.68
C HIS A 59 -2.17 2.23 -7.09
N GLY A 60 -2.77 3.27 -6.53
CA GLY A 60 -2.06 4.38 -5.95
C GLY A 60 -1.76 4.18 -4.46
N PRO A 61 -0.96 5.09 -3.88
CA PRO A 61 -0.49 4.93 -2.50
C PRO A 61 -1.59 4.88 -1.45
N SER A 62 -2.69 5.60 -1.63
CA SER A 62 -3.78 5.59 -0.64
C SER A 62 -4.42 4.21 -0.52
N ARG A 63 -4.62 3.54 -1.65
CA ARG A 63 -5.20 2.20 -1.64
C ARG A 63 -4.22 1.18 -1.06
N ILE A 64 -2.95 1.31 -1.40
CA ILE A 64 -1.92 0.42 -0.88
C ILE A 64 -1.82 0.56 0.64
N ARG A 65 -1.85 1.79 1.16
CA ARG A 65 -1.84 2.03 2.60
C ARG A 65 -3.04 1.37 3.29
N GLU A 66 -4.21 1.49 2.70
CA GLU A 66 -5.41 0.90 3.25
C GLU A 66 -5.31 -0.62 3.29
N GLU A 67 -4.88 -1.24 2.19
CA GLU A 67 -4.74 -2.69 2.10
C GLU A 67 -3.75 -3.24 3.13
N LEU A 68 -2.61 -2.58 3.25
CA LEU A 68 -1.59 -3.02 4.21
C LEU A 68 -2.00 -2.76 5.64
N GLY A 69 -2.74 -1.68 5.88
CA GLY A 69 -3.29 -1.39 7.21
C GLY A 69 -4.26 -2.48 7.66
N GLN A 70 -5.06 -3.00 6.74
CA GLN A 70 -5.99 -4.08 7.04
C GLN A 70 -5.26 -5.38 7.41
N ARG A 71 -4.02 -5.52 7.00
CA ARG A 71 -3.19 -6.68 7.32
C ARG A 71 -2.40 -6.51 8.61
N GLY A 72 -2.67 -5.45 9.36
CA GLY A 72 -2.09 -5.23 10.68
C GLY A 72 -0.76 -4.49 10.69
N LEU A 73 -0.34 -3.94 9.54
CA LEU A 73 0.90 -3.19 9.48
C LEU A 73 0.66 -1.73 9.91
N SER A 74 1.64 -1.17 10.63
CA SER A 74 1.48 0.19 11.13
C SER A 74 1.58 1.22 10.02
N ARG A 75 0.90 2.34 10.22
CA ARG A 75 0.88 3.43 9.26
C ARG A 75 2.29 3.94 8.95
N ASP A 76 3.12 4.09 9.97
CA ASP A 76 4.48 4.62 9.80
C ASP A 76 5.36 3.68 9.00
N VAL A 77 5.28 2.39 9.28
CA VAL A 77 6.04 1.37 8.54
C VAL A 77 5.63 1.36 7.08
N VAL A 78 4.34 1.39 6.82
CA VAL A 78 3.81 1.38 5.46
C VAL A 78 4.22 2.65 4.71
N GLN A 79 4.08 3.81 5.33
CA GLN A 79 4.43 5.07 4.68
C GLN A 79 5.92 5.14 4.36
N THR A 80 6.77 4.69 5.28
CA THR A 80 8.21 4.63 5.03
C THR A 80 8.53 3.74 3.83
N ALA A 81 7.87 2.58 3.75
CA ALA A 81 8.09 1.65 2.64
C ALA A 81 7.64 2.25 1.30
N ILE A 82 6.53 2.97 1.30
CA ILE A 82 6.04 3.65 0.09
C ILE A 82 7.03 4.72 -0.36
N ASP A 83 7.54 5.50 0.59
CA ASP A 83 8.52 6.55 0.28
C ASP A 83 9.81 5.96 -0.26
N GLN A 84 10.26 4.84 0.31
CA GLN A 84 11.49 4.18 -0.12
C GLN A 84 11.37 3.44 -1.45
N ALA A 85 10.17 3.18 -1.89
CA ALA A 85 9.93 2.47 -3.14
C ALA A 85 10.33 3.28 -4.37
N GLU A 86 10.50 4.59 -4.22
CA GLU A 86 10.95 5.49 -5.30
C GLU A 86 10.08 5.39 -6.55
N ILE A 87 8.77 5.25 -6.36
CA ILE A 87 7.83 5.19 -7.47
C ILE A 87 7.38 6.60 -7.83
N ASP A 88 7.44 6.92 -9.12
CA ASP A 88 6.88 8.18 -9.60
C ASP A 88 5.36 8.02 -9.74
N TRP A 89 4.66 8.36 -8.67
CA TRP A 89 3.21 8.20 -8.61
C TRP A 89 2.47 9.10 -9.61
N ASN A 90 3.04 10.26 -9.91
CA ASN A 90 2.44 11.17 -10.89
C ASN A 90 2.53 10.60 -12.29
N GLU A 91 3.67 10.04 -12.65
CA GLU A 91 3.84 9.39 -13.94
C GLU A 91 2.88 8.21 -14.08
N GLN A 92 2.78 7.40 -13.03
CA GLN A 92 1.89 6.26 -13.03
C GLN A 92 0.42 6.69 -13.17
N LEU A 93 0.03 7.75 -12.48
CA LEU A 93 -1.32 8.29 -12.58
C LEU A 93 -1.61 8.75 -14.02
N ARG A 94 -0.67 9.44 -14.64
CA ARG A 94 -0.82 9.87 -16.04
C ARG A 94 -0.99 8.68 -16.98
N ASP A 95 -0.21 7.63 -16.77
CA ASP A 95 -0.29 6.43 -17.61
C ASP A 95 -1.65 5.75 -17.48
N ILE A 96 -2.15 5.63 -16.27
CA ILE A 96 -3.45 5.02 -16.01
C ILE A 96 -4.55 5.85 -16.66
N TRP A 97 -4.50 7.16 -16.45
CA TRP A 97 -5.46 8.08 -17.03
C TRP A 97 -5.44 8.01 -18.55
N ALA A 98 -4.25 8.04 -19.15
CA ALA A 98 -4.09 8.01 -20.60
C ALA A 98 -4.67 6.74 -21.22
N ARG A 99 -4.46 5.61 -20.57
CA ARG A 99 -4.98 4.33 -21.06
C ARG A 99 -6.51 4.23 -20.93
N LYS A 100 -7.06 4.80 -19.87
CA LYS A 100 -8.48 4.69 -19.59
C LYS A 100 -9.30 5.74 -20.32
N PHE A 101 -8.83 6.98 -20.32
CA PHE A 101 -9.57 8.11 -20.85
C PHE A 101 -8.86 8.81 -22.01
N GLY A 102 -7.63 9.24 -21.78
CA GLY A 102 -6.80 9.87 -22.81
C GLY A 102 -7.20 11.27 -23.25
N VAL A 103 -8.35 11.76 -22.80
CA VAL A 103 -8.87 13.08 -23.15
C VAL A 103 -9.33 13.79 -21.88
N LEU A 104 -8.91 15.03 -21.70
CA LEU A 104 -9.32 15.83 -20.55
C LEU A 104 -10.84 16.01 -20.52
N PRO A 105 -11.43 16.07 -19.32
CA PRO A 105 -12.88 16.21 -19.20
C PRO A 105 -13.34 17.56 -19.77
N ARG A 106 -14.44 17.54 -20.48
CA ARG A 106 -14.99 18.72 -21.14
C ARG A 106 -16.06 19.41 -20.29
N ASP A 107 -16.58 18.72 -19.29
CA ASP A 107 -17.60 19.26 -18.41
C ASP A 107 -17.49 18.63 -17.02
N ALA A 108 -18.33 19.11 -16.09
CA ALA A 108 -18.30 18.66 -14.71
C ALA A 108 -18.64 17.17 -14.57
N LYS A 109 -19.52 16.66 -15.41
CA LYS A 109 -19.94 15.26 -15.37
C LYS A 109 -18.78 14.34 -15.76
N GLU A 110 -18.07 14.66 -16.82
CA GLU A 110 -16.89 13.91 -17.24
C GLU A 110 -15.78 13.99 -16.20
N GLN A 111 -15.59 15.18 -15.64
CA GLN A 111 -14.58 15.37 -14.60
C GLN A 111 -14.88 14.49 -13.38
N ALA A 112 -16.11 14.45 -12.93
CA ALA A 112 -16.51 13.64 -11.80
C ALA A 112 -16.30 12.15 -12.10
N ARG A 113 -16.61 11.72 -13.30
CA ARG A 113 -16.45 10.32 -13.72
C ARG A 113 -14.98 9.92 -13.72
N GLN A 114 -14.13 10.74 -14.33
CA GLN A 114 -12.71 10.47 -14.37
C GLN A 114 -12.08 10.51 -12.97
N ALA A 115 -12.46 11.49 -12.17
CA ALA A 115 -11.95 11.63 -10.82
C ALA A 115 -12.32 10.42 -9.94
N ARG A 116 -13.56 9.94 -10.03
CA ARG A 116 -13.98 8.77 -9.25
C ARG A 116 -13.20 7.52 -9.61
N PHE A 117 -12.94 7.31 -10.88
CA PHE A 117 -12.14 6.16 -11.31
C PHE A 117 -10.75 6.22 -10.70
N LEU A 118 -10.10 7.38 -10.77
CA LEU A 118 -8.74 7.53 -10.29
C LEU A 118 -8.67 7.49 -8.77
N ALA A 119 -9.67 8.06 -8.08
CA ALA A 119 -9.75 7.98 -6.63
C ALA A 119 -9.95 6.54 -6.16
N TYR A 120 -10.75 5.77 -6.87
CA TYR A 120 -10.95 4.35 -6.57
C TYR A 120 -9.65 3.57 -6.70
N ARG A 121 -8.79 3.97 -7.63
CA ARG A 121 -7.48 3.35 -7.79
C ARG A 121 -6.50 3.73 -6.69
N GLY A 122 -6.82 4.71 -5.87
CA GLY A 122 -6.00 5.05 -4.71
C GLY A 122 -5.14 6.29 -4.84
N TYR A 123 -5.47 7.18 -5.76
CA TYR A 123 -4.78 8.46 -5.89
C TYR A 123 -5.50 9.55 -5.12
N SER A 124 -4.75 10.56 -4.67
CA SER A 124 -5.33 11.64 -3.87
C SER A 124 -6.13 12.61 -4.74
N HIS A 125 -7.09 13.28 -4.10
CA HIS A 125 -7.87 14.32 -4.79
C HIS A 125 -6.99 15.43 -5.33
N ASP A 126 -5.92 15.77 -4.61
CA ASP A 126 -5.00 16.80 -5.07
C ASP A 126 -4.27 16.38 -6.34
N GLN A 127 -3.75 15.16 -6.39
CA GLN A 127 -3.08 14.65 -7.58
C GLN A 127 -4.04 14.57 -8.77
N ILE A 128 -5.24 14.05 -8.52
CA ILE A 128 -6.26 13.92 -9.54
C ILE A 128 -6.67 15.29 -10.07
N GLY A 129 -6.89 16.23 -9.17
CA GLY A 129 -7.27 17.59 -9.57
C GLY A 129 -6.20 18.25 -10.43
N ARG A 130 -4.94 18.11 -10.06
CA ARG A 130 -3.85 18.67 -10.86
C ARG A 130 -3.75 18.03 -12.23
N LEU A 131 -3.90 16.71 -12.30
CA LEU A 131 -3.89 16.01 -13.57
C LEU A 131 -5.01 16.51 -14.49
N LEU A 132 -6.23 16.59 -13.97
CA LEU A 132 -7.40 16.96 -14.78
C LEU A 132 -7.40 18.43 -15.17
N ARG A 133 -6.60 19.26 -14.48
CA ARG A 133 -6.38 20.65 -14.87
C ARG A 133 -5.16 20.83 -15.78
N GLY A 134 -4.45 19.74 -16.09
CA GLY A 134 -3.26 19.79 -16.90
C GLY A 134 -2.03 20.33 -16.14
N ARG A 135 -1.99 20.20 -14.81
CA ARG A 135 -0.95 20.80 -13.96
C ARG A 135 -0.21 19.80 -13.08
N LEU A 136 -0.22 18.54 -13.46
CA LEU A 136 0.36 17.50 -12.60
C LEU A 136 1.86 17.66 -12.39
N ASP A 137 2.54 18.25 -13.35
CA ASP A 137 3.99 18.43 -13.29
C ASP A 137 4.42 19.80 -12.71
N ASP A 138 3.46 20.62 -12.34
CA ASP A 138 3.73 21.97 -11.81
C ASP A 138 4.12 21.97 -10.33
#